data_fb41da7af3aae47accccbdb09832a719
#
_entry.id   fb41da7af3aae47accccbdb09832a719
#
_cell.length_a   1.000
_cell.length_b   1.000
_cell.length_c   1.000
_cell.angle_alpha   90.00
_cell.angle_beta   90.00
_cell.angle_gamma   90.00
#
_symmetry.space_group_name_H-M   'P 1'
#
loop_
_entity.id
_entity.type
_entity.pdbx_description
1 polymer ?
#
loop_
_entity_poly.entity_id
_entity_poly.type
_entity_poly.pdbx_seq_one_letter_code
_entity_poly.pdbx_strand_id
1 'polypeptide(L)'
;MANLIGGFVCVKDIQAVQKLFLEEYRISKERVKEMNRRGAVQLDLDDLLFDIKKAEENGKNTSGLKSKEAKLRASLAKIDEKLAELARRIGDVRHQLDAQRAQYADDAEFARYEALRDEGIDLARLEYDEIRQLRRDLQLIFQDPYSSLNPRMTVGNIIGEGLLAHGFFKKNDERMQEYIIKTMEDAGLASYFLHRFPHQFSGGQRQRIGIARSLAVKPKFVVCDEAVSALDVSIQSQIINLLADLKEQSNLTYLFITHDLSVVKYISDRIGVMYLGNMVEL
;
A
#
# COMPACT_ATOMS: atom_id res chain seq x y z
N MET A 1 1.45 -13.80 23.03
CA MET A 1 2.37 -14.83 22.51
C MET A 1 1.64 -15.87 21.67
N ALA A 2 0.50 -16.42 22.12
CA ALA A 2 -0.26 -17.40 21.34
C ALA A 2 -0.61 -16.93 19.91
N ASN A 3 -0.97 -15.67 19.74
CA ASN A 3 -1.29 -15.10 18.42
C ASN A 3 -0.10 -15.02 17.44
N LEU A 4 1.14 -15.16 17.93
CA LEU A 4 2.35 -15.12 17.08
C LEU A 4 2.88 -16.52 16.75
N ILE A 5 2.94 -17.40 17.77
CA ILE A 5 3.60 -18.69 17.64
C ILE A 5 2.62 -19.87 17.72
N GLY A 6 1.32 -19.58 17.90
CA GLY A 6 0.27 -20.59 17.94
C GLY A 6 0.49 -21.63 19.03
N GLY A 7 0.31 -22.88 18.68
CA GLY A 7 0.45 -24.04 19.57
C GLY A 7 1.83 -24.18 20.22
N PHE A 8 2.88 -23.58 19.65
CA PHE A 8 4.22 -23.66 20.26
C PHE A 8 4.35 -22.98 21.62
N VAL A 9 3.33 -22.25 22.08
CA VAL A 9 3.28 -21.70 23.46
C VAL A 9 3.32 -22.78 24.53
N CYS A 10 2.70 -23.94 24.28
CA CYS A 10 2.63 -25.05 25.25
C CYS A 10 3.78 -26.08 25.12
N VAL A 11 4.65 -25.93 24.11
CA VAL A 11 5.77 -26.85 23.86
C VAL A 11 6.90 -26.62 24.88
N LYS A 12 7.37 -27.67 25.53
CA LYS A 12 8.41 -27.61 26.57
C LYS A 12 9.78 -27.24 26.03
N ASP A 13 10.14 -27.71 24.82
CA ASP A 13 11.39 -27.37 24.16
C ASP A 13 11.14 -26.36 23.03
N ILE A 14 11.01 -25.11 23.43
CA ILE A 14 10.78 -23.98 22.49
C ILE A 14 12.05 -23.52 21.77
N GLN A 15 13.26 -23.97 22.21
CA GLN A 15 14.51 -23.39 21.69
C GLN A 15 14.76 -23.69 20.21
N ALA A 16 14.44 -24.89 19.75
CA ALA A 16 14.60 -25.25 18.34
C ALA A 16 13.66 -24.43 17.44
N VAL A 17 12.40 -24.30 17.88
CA VAL A 17 11.36 -23.54 17.16
C VAL A 17 11.67 -22.04 17.19
N GLN A 18 12.14 -21.51 18.32
CA GLN A 18 12.55 -20.12 18.45
C GLN A 18 13.63 -19.74 17.44
N LYS A 19 14.60 -20.62 17.18
CA LYS A 19 15.64 -20.36 16.17
C LYS A 19 15.02 -20.20 14.78
N LEU A 20 14.05 -21.04 14.41
CA LEU A 20 13.37 -20.96 13.11
C LEU A 20 12.58 -19.66 12.96
N PHE A 21 11.82 -19.24 13.99
CA PHE A 21 11.12 -17.95 13.96
C PHE A 21 12.07 -16.76 13.85
N LEU A 22 13.18 -16.78 14.58
CA LEU A 22 14.20 -15.74 14.49
C LEU A 22 14.88 -15.73 13.11
N GLU A 23 15.10 -16.87 12.50
CA GLU A 23 15.64 -16.99 11.16
C GLU A 23 14.64 -16.46 10.12
N GLU A 24 13.37 -16.85 10.16
CA GLU A 24 12.32 -16.30 9.30
C GLU A 24 12.25 -14.77 9.41
N TYR A 25 12.25 -14.23 10.63
CA TYR A 25 12.24 -12.80 10.86
C TYR A 25 13.46 -12.08 10.22
N ARG A 26 14.68 -12.62 10.41
CA ARG A 26 15.90 -12.05 9.84
C ARG A 26 15.87 -12.04 8.31
N ILE A 27 15.45 -13.16 7.69
CA ILE A 27 15.35 -13.26 6.24
C ILE A 27 14.27 -12.31 5.70
N SER A 28 13.13 -12.21 6.39
CA SER A 28 12.04 -11.29 6.03
C SER A 28 12.52 -9.83 6.08
N LYS A 29 13.27 -9.44 7.10
CA LYS A 29 13.87 -8.09 7.22
C LYS A 29 14.88 -7.80 6.11
N GLU A 30 15.72 -8.78 5.75
CA GLU A 30 16.63 -8.66 4.62
C GLU A 30 15.88 -8.50 3.29
N ARG A 31 14.81 -9.28 3.09
CA ARG A 31 13.95 -9.19 1.91
C ARG A 31 13.31 -7.80 1.77
N VAL A 32 12.79 -7.22 2.84
CA VAL A 32 12.24 -5.85 2.83
C VAL A 32 13.30 -4.83 2.40
N LYS A 33 14.52 -4.95 2.93
CA LYS A 33 15.65 -4.07 2.55
C LYS A 33 15.99 -4.17 1.06
N GLU A 34 16.04 -5.38 0.50
CA GLU A 34 16.32 -5.56 -0.93
C GLU A 34 15.13 -5.10 -1.80
N MET A 35 13.88 -5.24 -1.36
CA MET A 35 12.72 -4.67 -2.05
C MET A 35 12.80 -3.15 -2.15
N ASN A 36 13.18 -2.47 -1.06
CA ASN A 36 13.39 -1.02 -1.07
C ASN A 36 14.51 -0.60 -2.02
N ARG A 37 15.62 -1.36 -2.03
CA ARG A 37 16.72 -1.15 -2.97
C ARG A 37 16.30 -1.35 -4.42
N ARG A 38 15.49 -2.36 -4.70
CA ARG A 38 14.90 -2.61 -6.02
C ARG A 38 14.09 -1.42 -6.50
N GLY A 39 13.22 -0.89 -5.63
CA GLY A 39 12.41 0.30 -5.94
C GLY A 39 13.25 1.52 -6.31
N ALA A 40 14.33 1.78 -5.58
CA ALA A 40 15.25 2.89 -5.87
C ALA A 40 15.95 2.72 -7.22
N VAL A 41 16.46 1.52 -7.53
CA VAL A 41 17.13 1.24 -8.82
C VAL A 41 16.13 1.27 -9.98
N GLN A 42 14.88 0.83 -9.76
CA GLN A 42 13.82 0.93 -10.77
C GLN A 42 13.50 2.39 -11.09
N LEU A 43 13.40 3.26 -10.09
CA LEU A 43 13.19 4.68 -10.29
C LEU A 43 14.32 5.32 -11.12
N ASP A 44 15.59 4.98 -10.79
CA ASP A 44 16.74 5.46 -11.57
C ASP A 44 16.70 4.97 -13.02
N LEU A 45 16.21 3.76 -13.27
CA LEU A 45 16.01 3.22 -14.63
C LEU A 45 14.90 3.96 -15.38
N ASP A 46 13.76 4.21 -14.72
CA ASP A 46 12.63 4.90 -15.32
C ASP A 46 13.01 6.35 -15.69
N ASP A 47 13.78 7.03 -14.83
CA ASP A 47 14.33 8.36 -15.12
C ASP A 47 15.25 8.33 -16.35
N LEU A 48 16.15 7.34 -16.39
CA LEU A 48 17.09 7.21 -17.50
C LEU A 48 16.40 6.89 -18.82
N LEU A 49 15.34 6.07 -18.80
CA LEU A 49 14.55 5.74 -19.98
C LEU A 49 13.83 6.98 -20.54
N PHE A 50 13.31 7.84 -19.64
CA PHE A 50 12.73 9.11 -20.04
C PHE A 50 13.77 10.03 -20.70
N ASP A 51 14.97 10.13 -20.09
CA ASP A 51 16.07 10.93 -20.65
C ASP A 51 16.50 10.41 -22.01
N ILE A 52 16.56 9.08 -22.21
CA ILE A 52 16.88 8.46 -23.50
C ILE A 52 15.83 8.86 -24.54
N LYS A 53 14.54 8.72 -24.21
CA LYS A 53 13.45 9.09 -25.13
C LYS A 53 13.52 10.57 -25.52
N LYS A 54 13.68 11.46 -24.55
CA LYS A 54 13.80 12.92 -24.79
C LYS A 54 15.05 13.27 -25.64
N ALA A 55 16.16 12.53 -25.46
CA ALA A 55 17.38 12.71 -26.24
C ALA A 55 17.21 12.20 -27.68
N GLU A 56 16.52 11.08 -27.89
CA GLU A 56 16.20 10.53 -29.22
C GLU A 56 15.27 11.45 -30.01
N GLU A 57 14.23 11.99 -29.37
CA GLU A 57 13.33 12.99 -29.97
C GLU A 57 14.06 14.27 -30.40
N ASN A 58 15.12 14.64 -29.68
CA ASN A 58 15.98 15.80 -30.00
C ASN A 58 17.18 15.47 -30.92
N GLY A 59 17.26 14.25 -31.46
CA GLY A 59 18.34 13.83 -32.36
C GLY A 59 19.73 13.75 -31.71
N LYS A 60 19.81 13.63 -30.36
CA LYS A 60 21.09 13.56 -29.62
C LYS A 60 21.61 12.13 -29.54
N ASN A 61 22.93 11.99 -29.42
CA ASN A 61 23.56 10.68 -29.23
C ASN A 61 23.22 10.10 -27.86
N THR A 62 22.62 8.91 -27.84
CA THR A 62 22.16 8.19 -26.62
C THR A 62 23.05 7.02 -26.21
N SER A 63 24.19 6.77 -26.87
CA SER A 63 25.04 5.60 -26.62
C SER A 63 25.51 5.48 -25.16
N GLY A 64 25.91 6.61 -24.55
CA GLY A 64 26.31 6.65 -23.14
C GLY A 64 25.15 6.38 -22.17
N LEU A 65 23.94 6.85 -22.49
CA LEU A 65 22.73 6.60 -21.70
C LEU A 65 22.32 5.11 -21.80
N LYS A 66 22.37 4.52 -22.98
CA LYS A 66 22.09 3.08 -23.20
C LYS A 66 23.07 2.17 -22.44
N SER A 67 24.33 2.59 -22.32
CA SER A 67 25.30 1.87 -21.48
C SER A 67 24.93 1.91 -19.99
N LYS A 68 24.43 3.06 -19.50
CA LYS A 68 23.94 3.18 -18.12
C LYS A 68 22.66 2.34 -17.91
N GLU A 69 21.75 2.33 -18.87
CA GLU A 69 20.55 1.51 -18.86
C GLU A 69 20.89 0.03 -18.68
N ALA A 70 21.84 -0.49 -19.46
CA ALA A 70 22.28 -1.87 -19.36
C ALA A 70 22.82 -2.21 -17.94
N LYS A 71 23.55 -1.27 -17.30
CA LYS A 71 24.06 -1.46 -15.93
C LYS A 71 22.94 -1.48 -14.91
N LEU A 72 21.95 -0.60 -15.02
CA LEU A 72 20.79 -0.58 -14.11
C LEU A 72 19.94 -1.84 -14.26
N ARG A 73 19.68 -2.29 -15.49
CA ARG A 73 18.97 -3.56 -15.75
C ARG A 73 19.72 -4.77 -15.17
N ALA A 74 21.05 -4.82 -15.32
CA ALA A 74 21.87 -5.86 -14.71
C ALA A 74 21.83 -5.80 -13.16
N SER A 75 21.77 -4.61 -12.58
CA SER A 75 21.62 -4.44 -11.14
C SER A 75 20.25 -4.91 -10.66
N LEU A 76 19.17 -4.59 -11.37
CA LEU A 76 17.83 -5.10 -11.09
C LEU A 76 17.77 -6.61 -11.14
N ALA A 77 18.31 -7.22 -12.18
CA ALA A 77 18.34 -8.68 -12.31
C ALA A 77 19.02 -9.37 -11.12
N LYS A 78 20.15 -8.83 -10.63
CA LYS A 78 20.83 -9.35 -9.43
C LYS A 78 19.98 -9.19 -8.15
N ILE A 79 19.26 -8.08 -8.02
CA ILE A 79 18.39 -7.86 -6.87
C ILE A 79 17.18 -8.82 -6.95
N ASP A 80 16.60 -9.02 -8.12
CA ASP A 80 15.49 -9.95 -8.34
C ASP A 80 15.89 -11.40 -8.05
N GLU A 81 17.09 -11.81 -8.45
CA GLU A 81 17.66 -13.12 -8.12
C GLU A 81 17.83 -13.30 -6.60
N LYS A 82 18.36 -12.28 -5.92
CA LYS A 82 18.49 -12.30 -4.46
C LYS A 82 17.12 -12.33 -3.76
N LEU A 83 16.15 -11.61 -4.26
CA LEU A 83 14.77 -11.64 -3.72
C LEU A 83 14.14 -13.02 -3.90
N ALA A 84 14.36 -13.69 -5.02
CA ALA A 84 13.90 -15.05 -5.27
C ALA A 84 14.58 -16.05 -4.31
N GLU A 85 15.88 -15.90 -4.07
CA GLU A 85 16.62 -16.72 -3.10
C GLU A 85 16.06 -16.53 -1.67
N LEU A 86 15.86 -15.30 -1.24
CA LEU A 86 15.30 -15.00 0.08
C LEU A 86 13.88 -15.55 0.24
N ALA A 87 13.05 -15.46 -0.82
CA ALA A 87 11.71 -16.05 -0.81
C ALA A 87 11.73 -17.57 -0.66
N ARG A 88 12.67 -18.25 -1.35
CA ARG A 88 12.86 -19.69 -1.21
C ARG A 88 13.28 -20.05 0.22
N ARG A 89 14.27 -19.34 0.79
CA ARG A 89 14.73 -19.57 2.17
C ARG A 89 13.61 -19.40 3.19
N ILE A 90 12.74 -18.40 3.03
CA ILE A 90 11.55 -18.24 3.87
C ILE A 90 10.63 -19.46 3.73
N GLY A 91 10.41 -19.96 2.51
CA GLY A 91 9.64 -21.17 2.25
C GLY A 91 10.23 -22.40 2.95
N ASP A 92 11.53 -22.57 2.89
CA ASP A 92 12.24 -23.69 3.54
C ASP A 92 12.07 -23.64 5.08
N VAL A 93 12.21 -22.45 5.69
CA VAL A 93 12.03 -22.28 7.14
C VAL A 93 10.57 -22.53 7.53
N ARG A 94 9.61 -22.05 6.75
CA ARG A 94 8.18 -22.32 7.01
C ARG A 94 7.84 -23.78 6.91
N HIS A 95 8.38 -24.47 5.92
CA HIS A 95 8.22 -25.91 5.78
C HIS A 95 8.78 -26.67 7.00
N GLN A 96 9.94 -26.23 7.55
CA GLN A 96 10.47 -26.80 8.79
C GLN A 96 9.58 -26.52 9.99
N LEU A 97 8.99 -25.32 10.11
CA LEU A 97 8.02 -24.97 11.14
C LEU A 97 6.76 -25.84 11.03
N ASP A 98 6.28 -26.09 9.80
CA ASP A 98 5.10 -26.94 9.57
C ASP A 98 5.39 -28.42 9.89
N ALA A 99 6.59 -28.90 9.59
CA ALA A 99 7.03 -30.23 10.00
C ALA A 99 7.11 -30.38 11.54
N GLN A 100 7.51 -29.31 12.24
CA GLN A 100 7.47 -29.30 13.70
C GLN A 100 6.03 -29.30 14.24
N ARG A 101 5.09 -28.52 13.60
CA ARG A 101 3.66 -28.50 13.94
C ARG A 101 3.02 -29.89 13.79
N ALA A 102 3.37 -30.59 12.72
CA ALA A 102 2.83 -31.92 12.44
C ALA A 102 3.13 -32.95 13.56
N GLN A 103 4.19 -32.75 14.33
CA GLN A 103 4.51 -33.60 15.47
C GLN A 103 3.53 -33.48 16.66
N TYR A 104 2.77 -32.38 16.69
CA TYR A 104 1.79 -32.08 17.74
C TYR A 104 0.34 -32.12 17.21
N ALA A 105 0.09 -32.79 16.08
CA ALA A 105 -1.23 -32.80 15.43
C ALA A 105 -2.32 -33.42 16.35
N ASP A 106 -1.95 -34.36 17.18
CA ASP A 106 -2.88 -35.08 18.12
C ASP A 106 -2.96 -34.39 19.49
N ASP A 107 -2.23 -33.32 19.75
CA ASP A 107 -2.24 -32.60 21.02
C ASP A 107 -3.37 -31.57 21.07
N ALA A 108 -4.37 -31.81 21.89
CA ALA A 108 -5.55 -30.94 22.02
C ALA A 108 -5.19 -29.51 22.55
N GLU A 109 -4.19 -29.42 23.43
CA GLU A 109 -3.74 -28.14 23.96
C GLU A 109 -3.00 -27.32 22.86
N PHE A 110 -2.15 -28.02 22.10
CA PHE A 110 -1.48 -27.41 20.94
C PHE A 110 -2.51 -26.90 19.92
N ALA A 111 -3.49 -27.72 19.54
CA ALA A 111 -4.55 -27.38 18.62
C ALA A 111 -5.35 -26.13 19.06
N ARG A 112 -5.66 -26.06 20.38
CA ARG A 112 -6.35 -24.93 20.98
C ARG A 112 -5.57 -23.61 20.83
N TYR A 113 -4.27 -23.61 21.06
CA TYR A 113 -3.43 -22.42 20.90
C TYR A 113 -3.12 -22.14 19.44
N GLU A 114 -3.00 -23.15 18.58
CA GLU A 114 -2.80 -22.98 17.15
C GLU A 114 -4.00 -22.31 16.49
N ALA A 115 -5.22 -22.59 16.94
CA ALA A 115 -6.45 -21.91 16.49
C ALA A 115 -6.48 -20.41 16.84
N LEU A 116 -5.67 -19.97 17.83
CA LEU A 116 -5.52 -18.56 18.20
C LEU A 116 -4.39 -17.86 17.41
N ARG A 117 -3.67 -18.60 16.58
CA ARG A 117 -2.58 -18.02 15.77
C ARG A 117 -3.18 -17.08 14.73
N ASP A 118 -2.67 -15.87 14.71
CA ASP A 118 -2.99 -14.86 13.70
C ASP A 118 -1.86 -14.81 12.67
N GLU A 119 -2.19 -15.12 11.42
CA GLU A 119 -1.25 -15.01 10.29
C GLU A 119 -1.14 -13.57 9.75
N GLY A 120 -1.91 -12.67 10.32
CA GLY A 120 -1.92 -11.26 9.97
C GLY A 120 -0.66 -10.52 10.44
N ILE A 121 -0.51 -9.32 9.93
CA ILE A 121 0.56 -8.40 10.34
C ILE A 121 0.04 -7.58 11.52
N ASP A 122 0.69 -7.68 12.70
CA ASP A 122 0.40 -6.82 13.84
C ASP A 122 0.93 -5.41 13.56
N LEU A 123 0.03 -4.51 13.16
CA LEU A 123 0.36 -3.12 12.80
C LEU A 123 0.99 -2.34 13.95
N ALA A 124 0.71 -2.71 15.20
CA ALA A 124 1.25 -2.04 16.39
C ALA A 124 2.72 -2.39 16.68
N ARG A 125 3.21 -3.46 16.07
CA ARG A 125 4.57 -3.97 16.29
C ARG A 125 5.53 -3.73 15.14
N LEU A 126 5.08 -3.08 14.08
CA LEU A 126 5.92 -2.79 12.92
C LEU A 126 7.01 -1.79 13.26
N GLU A 127 8.22 -2.05 12.75
CA GLU A 127 9.32 -1.10 12.80
C GLU A 127 9.07 0.07 11.82
N TYR A 128 9.78 1.18 11.99
CA TYR A 128 9.59 2.40 11.19
C TYR A 128 9.66 2.17 9.68
N ASP A 129 10.62 1.37 9.22
CA ASP A 129 10.79 1.09 7.77
C ASP A 129 9.66 0.21 7.22
N GLU A 130 9.17 -0.73 8.03
CA GLU A 130 8.02 -1.59 7.68
C GLU A 130 6.73 -0.77 7.60
N ILE A 131 6.48 0.11 8.60
CA ILE A 131 5.33 1.03 8.58
C ILE A 131 5.40 1.96 7.36
N ARG A 132 6.59 2.48 7.02
CA ARG A 132 6.77 3.35 5.87
C ARG A 132 6.41 2.65 4.56
N GLN A 133 6.79 1.39 4.41
CA GLN A 133 6.43 0.58 3.24
C GLN A 133 4.93 0.29 3.22
N LEU A 134 4.37 -0.10 4.37
CA LEU A 134 2.95 -0.39 4.50
C LEU A 134 2.08 0.83 4.16
N ARG A 135 2.49 2.04 4.56
CA ARG A 135 1.78 3.29 4.23
C ARG A 135 1.66 3.56 2.73
N ARG A 136 2.51 2.97 1.91
CA ARG A 136 2.32 3.00 0.46
C ARG A 136 1.17 2.11 0.03
N ASP A 137 1.13 0.89 0.55
CA ASP A 137 0.16 -0.14 0.16
C ASP A 137 -1.21 0.06 0.83
N LEU A 138 -1.25 0.71 2.00
CA LEU A 138 -2.45 0.99 2.79
C LEU A 138 -2.64 2.50 2.91
N GLN A 139 -3.75 3.00 2.38
CA GLN A 139 -4.12 4.41 2.40
C GLN A 139 -5.44 4.63 3.13
N LEU A 140 -5.68 5.87 3.56
CA LEU A 140 -6.87 6.27 4.29
C LEU A 140 -7.54 7.47 3.60
N ILE A 141 -8.84 7.35 3.34
CA ILE A 141 -9.71 8.45 2.93
C ILE A 141 -10.51 8.87 4.17
N PHE A 142 -10.28 10.09 4.62
CA PHE A 142 -10.84 10.62 5.86
C PHE A 142 -12.29 11.08 5.71
N GLN A 143 -13.01 11.08 6.82
CA GLN A 143 -14.38 11.56 6.96
C GLN A 143 -14.52 13.06 6.64
N ASP A 144 -13.62 13.88 7.19
CA ASP A 144 -13.63 15.33 6.98
C ASP A 144 -12.61 15.72 5.91
N PRO A 145 -13.08 16.06 4.70
CA PRO A 145 -12.19 16.49 3.64
C PRO A 145 -11.56 17.87 3.89
N TYR A 146 -12.10 18.63 4.86
CA TYR A 146 -11.59 19.97 5.17
C TYR A 146 -10.33 19.89 6.02
N SER A 147 -10.37 19.16 7.12
CA SER A 147 -9.25 19.01 8.07
C SER A 147 -8.15 18.10 7.53
N SER A 148 -8.47 17.23 6.57
CA SER A 148 -7.52 16.26 6.01
C SER A 148 -6.54 16.84 5.00
N LEU A 149 -6.78 18.06 4.50
CA LEU A 149 -5.96 18.72 3.49
C LEU A 149 -5.24 19.94 4.09
N ASN A 150 -3.93 20.05 3.83
CA ASN A 150 -3.18 21.22 4.26
C ASN A 150 -3.60 22.47 3.45
N PRO A 151 -4.22 23.50 4.08
CA PRO A 151 -4.76 24.65 3.37
C PRO A 151 -3.69 25.57 2.76
N ARG A 152 -2.42 25.38 3.12
CA ARG A 152 -1.28 26.17 2.61
C ARG A 152 -0.60 25.52 1.40
N MET A 153 -1.03 24.33 1.00
CA MET A 153 -0.50 23.61 -0.16
C MET A 153 -1.49 23.66 -1.32
N THR A 154 -0.97 23.73 -2.54
CA THR A 154 -1.80 23.57 -3.74
C THR A 154 -2.23 22.12 -3.92
N VAL A 155 -3.29 21.89 -4.71
CA VAL A 155 -3.78 20.54 -5.03
C VAL A 155 -2.67 19.65 -5.56
N GLY A 156 -1.88 20.15 -6.52
CA GLY A 156 -0.74 19.42 -7.08
C GLY A 156 0.28 19.01 -6.01
N ASN A 157 0.59 19.91 -5.07
CA ASN A 157 1.53 19.60 -3.99
C ASN A 157 0.96 18.59 -3.00
N ILE A 158 -0.34 18.65 -2.68
CA ILE A 158 -1.02 17.69 -1.79
C ILE A 158 -0.97 16.28 -2.38
N ILE A 159 -1.28 16.13 -3.67
CA ILE A 159 -1.24 14.83 -4.36
C ILE A 159 0.20 14.36 -4.53
N GLY A 160 1.11 15.27 -4.85
CA GLY A 160 2.52 14.99 -5.10
C GLY A 160 3.35 14.65 -3.87
N GLU A 161 2.92 15.06 -2.66
CA GLU A 161 3.68 14.82 -1.42
C GLU A 161 3.94 13.33 -1.19
N GLY A 162 2.90 12.49 -1.34
CA GLY A 162 3.02 11.04 -1.21
C GLY A 162 3.94 10.42 -2.26
N LEU A 163 3.91 10.92 -3.48
CA LEU A 163 4.75 10.47 -4.57
C LEU A 163 6.25 10.69 -4.27
N LEU A 164 6.59 11.87 -3.75
CA LEU A 164 7.97 12.18 -3.33
C LEU A 164 8.39 11.38 -2.10
N ALA A 165 7.51 11.28 -1.10
CA ALA A 165 7.80 10.57 0.15
C ALA A 165 8.09 9.08 -0.07
N HIS A 166 7.38 8.46 -1.02
CA HIS A 166 7.55 7.04 -1.36
C HIS A 166 8.49 6.79 -2.55
N GLY A 167 9.12 7.83 -3.09
CA GLY A 167 10.13 7.71 -4.14
C GLY A 167 9.59 7.28 -5.50
N PHE A 168 8.38 7.70 -5.87
CA PHE A 168 7.84 7.49 -7.22
C PHE A 168 8.50 8.42 -8.24
N PHE A 169 8.85 9.62 -7.80
CA PHE A 169 9.51 10.64 -8.59
C PHE A 169 10.56 11.36 -7.77
N LYS A 170 11.57 11.92 -8.44
CA LYS A 170 12.53 12.85 -7.85
C LYS A 170 11.93 14.26 -7.78
N LYS A 171 12.46 15.09 -6.91
CA LYS A 171 12.05 16.48 -6.82
C LYS A 171 12.34 17.19 -8.16
N ASN A 172 11.36 17.95 -8.68
CA ASN A 172 11.39 18.65 -9.97
C ASN A 172 11.38 17.74 -11.21
N ASP A 173 10.85 16.52 -11.10
CA ASP A 173 10.62 15.65 -12.24
C ASP A 173 9.43 16.16 -13.07
N GLU A 174 9.65 16.45 -14.37
CA GLU A 174 8.60 16.97 -15.28
C GLU A 174 7.44 15.96 -15.42
N ARG A 175 7.72 14.64 -15.37
CA ARG A 175 6.72 13.57 -15.46
C ARG A 175 5.76 13.55 -14.28
N MET A 176 6.21 14.01 -13.11
CA MET A 176 5.39 14.04 -11.92
C MET A 176 4.15 14.92 -12.10
N GLN A 177 4.29 16.05 -12.80
CA GLN A 177 3.16 16.93 -13.06
C GLN A 177 2.12 16.27 -13.97
N GLU A 178 2.56 15.60 -15.04
CA GLU A 178 1.67 14.86 -15.94
C GLU A 178 0.95 13.71 -15.20
N TYR A 179 1.68 13.00 -14.35
CA TYR A 179 1.12 11.94 -13.51
C TYR A 179 0.08 12.46 -12.52
N ILE A 180 0.34 13.61 -11.88
CA ILE A 180 -0.61 14.25 -10.96
C ILE A 180 -1.87 14.68 -11.72
N ILE A 181 -1.74 15.30 -12.90
CA ILE A 181 -2.87 15.70 -13.74
C ILE A 181 -3.74 14.50 -14.08
N LYS A 182 -3.13 13.40 -14.53
CA LYS A 182 -3.86 12.16 -14.81
C LYS A 182 -4.59 11.62 -13.57
N THR A 183 -3.92 11.60 -12.42
CA THR A 183 -4.54 11.15 -11.16
C THR A 183 -5.71 12.05 -10.74
N MET A 184 -5.62 13.35 -11.00
CA MET A 184 -6.72 14.28 -10.78
C MET A 184 -7.91 13.97 -11.70
N GLU A 185 -7.65 13.74 -12.98
CA GLU A 185 -8.68 13.40 -13.98
C GLU A 185 -9.37 12.06 -13.62
N ASP A 186 -8.61 11.05 -13.22
CA ASP A 186 -9.12 9.76 -12.73
C ASP A 186 -10.03 9.93 -11.50
N ALA A 187 -9.78 10.95 -10.65
CA ALA A 187 -10.64 11.32 -9.52
C ALA A 187 -11.77 12.31 -9.89
N GLY A 188 -11.94 12.63 -11.17
CA GLY A 188 -12.97 13.56 -11.66
C GLY A 188 -12.70 15.02 -11.31
N LEU A 189 -11.41 15.42 -11.26
CA LEU A 189 -10.96 16.80 -11.07
C LEU A 189 -10.34 17.33 -12.37
N ALA A 190 -10.68 18.56 -12.73
CA ALA A 190 -10.11 19.18 -13.92
C ALA A 190 -8.63 19.59 -13.71
N SER A 191 -7.82 19.44 -14.74
CA SER A 191 -6.37 19.74 -14.71
C SER A 191 -6.03 21.17 -14.30
N TYR A 192 -6.86 22.17 -14.65
CA TYR A 192 -6.65 23.56 -14.29
C TYR A 192 -6.78 23.85 -12.78
N PHE A 193 -7.19 22.88 -11.97
CA PHE A 193 -7.21 22.96 -10.52
C PHE A 193 -5.84 22.73 -9.85
N LEU A 194 -4.85 22.28 -10.59
CA LEU A 194 -3.52 21.89 -10.10
C LEU A 194 -2.88 22.91 -9.14
N HIS A 195 -3.00 24.20 -9.47
CA HIS A 195 -2.38 25.30 -8.71
C HIS A 195 -3.30 25.97 -7.69
N ARG A 196 -4.54 25.49 -7.55
CA ARG A 196 -5.51 26.04 -6.58
C ARG A 196 -5.29 25.48 -5.19
N PHE A 197 -5.82 26.18 -4.19
CA PHE A 197 -5.75 25.81 -2.78
C PHE A 197 -7.07 25.17 -2.30
N PRO A 198 -7.04 24.27 -1.29
CA PRO A 198 -8.22 23.55 -0.80
C PRO A 198 -9.42 24.43 -0.43
N HIS A 199 -9.19 25.62 0.13
CA HIS A 199 -10.25 26.55 0.50
C HIS A 199 -11.09 27.08 -0.67
N GLN A 200 -10.62 26.93 -1.92
CA GLN A 200 -11.29 27.38 -3.15
C GLN A 200 -12.25 26.31 -3.72
N PHE A 201 -12.47 25.20 -3.01
CA PHE A 201 -13.25 24.07 -3.50
C PHE A 201 -14.47 23.77 -2.63
N SER A 202 -15.50 23.18 -3.25
CA SER A 202 -16.65 22.61 -2.52
C SER A 202 -16.25 21.38 -1.71
N GLY A 203 -17.10 20.94 -0.78
CA GLY A 203 -16.88 19.74 0.01
C GLY A 203 -16.61 18.49 -0.83
N GLY A 204 -17.45 18.25 -1.85
CA GLY A 204 -17.26 17.10 -2.76
C GLY A 204 -15.98 17.20 -3.61
N GLN A 205 -15.58 18.39 -4.03
CA GLN A 205 -14.30 18.57 -4.74
C GLN A 205 -13.10 18.32 -3.82
N ARG A 206 -13.17 18.75 -2.55
CA ARG A 206 -12.12 18.44 -1.56
C ARG A 206 -12.02 16.94 -1.30
N GLN A 207 -13.16 16.26 -1.22
CA GLN A 207 -13.16 14.80 -1.10
C GLN A 207 -12.48 14.12 -2.29
N ARG A 208 -12.72 14.58 -3.51
CA ARG A 208 -12.02 14.10 -4.72
C ARG A 208 -10.51 14.38 -4.67
N ILE A 209 -10.08 15.50 -4.09
CA ILE A 209 -8.64 15.77 -3.85
C ILE A 209 -8.06 14.75 -2.86
N GLY A 210 -8.78 14.44 -1.76
CA GLY A 210 -8.38 13.41 -0.80
C GLY A 210 -8.29 12.01 -1.42
N ILE A 211 -9.23 11.66 -2.28
CA ILE A 211 -9.23 10.42 -3.07
C ILE A 211 -8.02 10.40 -4.00
N ALA A 212 -7.79 11.45 -4.80
CA ALA A 212 -6.64 11.55 -5.71
C ALA A 212 -5.31 11.41 -4.96
N ARG A 213 -5.16 12.07 -3.80
CA ARG A 213 -3.98 11.95 -2.93
C ARG A 213 -3.72 10.50 -2.52
N SER A 214 -4.77 9.80 -2.08
CA SER A 214 -4.65 8.41 -1.62
C SER A 214 -4.31 7.45 -2.76
N LEU A 215 -4.89 7.66 -3.94
CA LEU A 215 -4.68 6.81 -5.11
C LEU A 215 -3.37 7.07 -5.85
N ALA A 216 -2.78 8.27 -5.71
CA ALA A 216 -1.53 8.64 -6.38
C ALA A 216 -0.40 7.64 -6.13
N VAL A 217 -0.31 7.08 -4.92
CA VAL A 217 0.72 6.10 -4.54
C VAL A 217 0.41 4.66 -4.96
N LYS A 218 -0.67 4.43 -5.72
CA LYS A 218 -1.12 3.11 -6.19
C LYS A 218 -1.23 2.10 -5.04
N PRO A 219 -2.09 2.36 -4.04
CA PRO A 219 -2.26 1.47 -2.91
C PRO A 219 -2.90 0.14 -3.34
N LYS A 220 -2.82 -0.87 -2.48
CA LYS A 220 -3.54 -2.14 -2.61
C LYS A 220 -4.81 -2.17 -1.77
N PHE A 221 -4.78 -1.44 -0.66
CA PHE A 221 -5.84 -1.41 0.33
C PHE A 221 -6.14 0.02 0.75
N VAL A 222 -7.41 0.39 0.74
CA VAL A 222 -7.86 1.74 1.13
C VAL A 222 -8.95 1.63 2.20
N VAL A 223 -8.73 2.29 3.32
CA VAL A 223 -9.74 2.46 4.36
C VAL A 223 -10.52 3.74 4.04
N CYS A 224 -11.83 3.62 3.89
CA CYS A 224 -12.76 4.73 3.71
C CYS A 224 -13.51 4.94 5.02
N ASP A 225 -13.03 5.89 5.83
CA ASP A 225 -13.63 6.22 7.13
C ASP A 225 -14.70 7.30 6.93
N GLU A 226 -15.98 6.87 6.91
CA GLU A 226 -17.13 7.71 6.64
C GLU A 226 -16.94 8.70 5.47
N ALA A 227 -16.26 8.28 4.43
CA ALA A 227 -15.72 9.12 3.35
C ALA A 227 -16.78 9.96 2.59
N VAL A 228 -18.06 9.72 2.82
CA VAL A 228 -19.17 10.41 2.15
C VAL A 228 -20.20 11.02 3.12
N SER A 229 -20.09 10.79 4.42
CA SER A 229 -21.10 11.20 5.41
C SER A 229 -21.30 12.71 5.52
N ALA A 230 -20.26 13.50 5.25
CA ALA A 230 -20.28 14.97 5.31
C ALA A 230 -20.78 15.64 4.01
N LEU A 231 -21.21 14.86 3.01
CA LEU A 231 -21.61 15.35 1.70
C LEU A 231 -23.14 15.28 1.52
N ASP A 232 -23.67 16.13 0.65
CA ASP A 232 -25.07 16.01 0.22
C ASP A 232 -25.29 14.74 -0.62
N VAL A 233 -26.52 14.21 -0.62
CA VAL A 233 -26.90 12.91 -1.22
C VAL A 233 -26.49 12.81 -2.70
N SER A 234 -26.59 13.90 -3.45
CA SER A 234 -26.26 13.92 -4.88
C SER A 234 -24.75 13.75 -5.09
N ILE A 235 -23.93 14.45 -4.32
CA ILE A 235 -22.47 14.35 -4.38
C ILE A 235 -21.99 13.03 -3.79
N GLN A 236 -22.63 12.54 -2.72
CA GLN A 236 -22.38 11.23 -2.12
C GLN A 236 -22.48 10.11 -3.16
N SER A 237 -23.56 10.06 -3.94
CA SER A 237 -23.75 9.07 -4.99
C SER A 237 -22.65 9.14 -6.06
N GLN A 238 -22.23 10.34 -6.44
CA GLN A 238 -21.13 10.52 -7.41
C GLN A 238 -19.78 10.01 -6.87
N ILE A 239 -19.49 10.24 -5.58
CA ILE A 239 -18.25 9.75 -4.96
C ILE A 239 -18.26 8.22 -4.81
N ILE A 240 -19.39 7.64 -4.46
CA ILE A 240 -19.53 6.19 -4.33
C ILE A 240 -19.32 5.51 -5.68
N ASN A 241 -19.94 6.02 -6.76
CA ASN A 241 -19.74 5.51 -8.11
C ASN A 241 -18.26 5.63 -8.52
N LEU A 242 -17.63 6.79 -8.28
CA LEU A 242 -16.20 6.98 -8.53
C LEU A 242 -15.34 5.93 -7.81
N LEU A 243 -15.61 5.65 -6.53
CA LEU A 243 -14.87 4.64 -5.77
C LEU A 243 -15.11 3.23 -6.29
N ALA A 244 -16.32 2.91 -6.74
CA ALA A 244 -16.64 1.63 -7.38
C ALA A 244 -15.88 1.46 -8.69
N ASP A 245 -15.88 2.46 -9.56
CA ASP A 245 -15.13 2.45 -10.83
C ASP A 245 -13.62 2.27 -10.60
N LEU A 246 -13.06 2.99 -9.63
CA LEU A 246 -11.65 2.90 -9.26
C LEU A 246 -11.27 1.55 -8.63
N LYS A 247 -12.20 0.90 -7.88
CA LYS A 247 -12.04 -0.46 -7.37
C LYS A 247 -11.78 -1.44 -8.51
N GLU A 248 -12.62 -1.38 -9.54
CA GLU A 248 -12.52 -2.28 -10.71
C GLU A 248 -11.28 -1.97 -11.55
N GLN A 249 -11.04 -0.71 -11.89
CA GLN A 249 -9.94 -0.30 -12.76
C GLN A 249 -8.56 -0.58 -12.16
N SER A 250 -8.42 -0.43 -10.84
CA SER A 250 -7.13 -0.53 -10.15
C SER A 250 -7.00 -1.78 -9.28
N ASN A 251 -7.98 -2.69 -9.31
CA ASN A 251 -8.03 -3.90 -8.47
C ASN A 251 -7.78 -3.61 -6.98
N LEU A 252 -8.51 -2.60 -6.46
CA LEU A 252 -8.36 -2.14 -5.08
C LEU A 252 -9.23 -2.95 -4.13
N THR A 253 -8.72 -3.14 -2.91
CA THR A 253 -9.52 -3.65 -1.79
C THR A 253 -9.91 -2.49 -0.90
N TYR A 254 -11.20 -2.38 -0.55
CA TYR A 254 -11.72 -1.36 0.38
C TYR A 254 -12.14 -1.96 1.71
N LEU A 255 -11.82 -1.26 2.79
CA LEU A 255 -12.54 -1.35 4.06
C LEU A 255 -13.40 -0.09 4.19
N PHE A 256 -14.70 -0.26 4.03
CA PHE A 256 -15.67 0.85 4.10
C PHE A 256 -16.31 0.91 5.48
N ILE A 257 -16.05 1.99 6.21
CA ILE A 257 -16.68 2.26 7.51
C ILE A 257 -17.80 3.28 7.26
N THR A 258 -19.04 2.92 7.56
CA THR A 258 -20.19 3.78 7.33
C THR A 258 -21.37 3.35 8.20
N HIS A 259 -22.25 4.28 8.47
CA HIS A 259 -23.53 4.03 9.11
C HIS A 259 -24.71 4.02 8.10
N ASP A 260 -24.45 4.25 6.82
CA ASP A 260 -25.47 4.23 5.76
C ASP A 260 -25.55 2.84 5.09
N LEU A 261 -26.66 2.15 5.37
CA LEU A 261 -26.93 0.81 4.83
C LEU A 261 -27.05 0.80 3.30
N SER A 262 -27.49 1.90 2.68
CA SER A 262 -27.61 2.01 1.23
C SER A 262 -26.24 1.97 0.58
N VAL A 263 -25.26 2.67 1.16
CA VAL A 263 -23.86 2.65 0.72
C VAL A 263 -23.26 1.26 0.87
N VAL A 264 -23.45 0.64 2.05
CA VAL A 264 -22.95 -0.72 2.32
C VAL A 264 -23.47 -1.71 1.28
N LYS A 265 -24.78 -1.72 1.03
CA LYS A 265 -25.40 -2.64 0.07
C LYS A 265 -24.86 -2.49 -1.35
N TYR A 266 -24.45 -1.28 -1.72
CA TYR A 266 -24.03 -0.97 -3.09
C TYR A 266 -22.55 -1.36 -3.35
N ILE A 267 -21.65 -1.09 -2.39
CA ILE A 267 -20.20 -1.21 -2.64
C ILE A 267 -19.55 -2.45 -2.04
N SER A 268 -20.21 -3.11 -1.05
CA SER A 268 -19.59 -4.16 -0.24
C SER A 268 -19.89 -5.56 -0.77
N ASP A 269 -18.85 -6.41 -0.75
CA ASP A 269 -18.94 -7.86 -1.02
C ASP A 269 -19.19 -8.64 0.29
N ARG A 270 -18.72 -8.11 1.43
CA ARG A 270 -18.92 -8.66 2.78
C ARG A 270 -19.26 -7.52 3.74
N ILE A 271 -20.06 -7.82 4.74
CA ILE A 271 -20.56 -6.82 5.70
C ILE A 271 -20.28 -7.31 7.11
N GLY A 272 -19.60 -6.48 7.91
CA GLY A 272 -19.43 -6.67 9.33
C GLY A 272 -20.30 -5.69 10.12
N VAL A 273 -21.04 -6.17 11.10
CA VAL A 273 -21.87 -5.35 11.98
C VAL A 273 -21.15 -5.14 13.30
N MET A 274 -20.97 -3.86 13.68
CA MET A 274 -20.37 -3.49 14.97
C MET A 274 -21.42 -2.94 15.93
N TYR A 275 -21.34 -3.35 17.19
CA TYR A 275 -22.15 -2.81 18.28
C TYR A 275 -21.29 -2.60 19.53
N LEU A 276 -21.31 -1.39 20.08
CA LEU A 276 -20.53 -0.98 21.26
C LEU A 276 -19.03 -1.39 21.19
N GLY A 277 -18.42 -1.19 20.01
CA GLY A 277 -17.00 -1.49 19.78
C GLY A 277 -16.67 -2.96 19.51
N ASN A 278 -17.66 -3.85 19.51
CA ASN A 278 -17.48 -5.28 19.22
C ASN A 278 -18.08 -5.64 17.87
N MET A 279 -17.41 -6.55 17.14
CA MET A 279 -17.98 -7.18 15.96
C MET A 279 -19.02 -8.21 16.40
N VAL A 280 -20.27 -8.04 15.99
CA VAL A 280 -21.39 -8.93 16.42
C VAL A 280 -21.85 -9.84 15.29
N GLU A 281 -21.57 -9.50 14.04
CA GLU A 281 -21.92 -10.29 12.85
C GLU A 281 -20.90 -10.01 11.72
N LEU A 282 -20.65 -11.01 10.84
CA LEU A 282 -19.72 -10.93 9.71
C LEU A 282 -20.23 -11.69 8.49
#